data_89c3ef5a806ec713ae1c3926e9aa9564
#
_entry.id   89c3ef5a806ec713ae1c3926e9aa9564
#
_cell.length_a   1.000
_cell.length_b   1.000
_cell.length_c   1.000
_cell.angle_alpha   90.00
_cell.angle_beta   90.00
_cell.angle_gamma   90.00
#
_symmetry.space_group_name_H-M   'P 1'
#
loop_
_entity.id
_entity.type
_entity.pdbx_description
1 polymer ?
#
loop_
_entity_poly.entity_id
_entity_poly.type
_entity_poly.pdbx_seq_one_letter_code
_entity_poly.pdbx_strand_id
1 'polypeptide(L)'
;KDGSIGNITLNEACSAGCGSFIENFAQGLNMTAGEFAAMAMESKAPVDLGTRCTVFMNSKVKQAQKDGAAVSDISAGIAFSVIKNALFKVMQLKDVKELGEHIVVQGGTFYNDAVLCSMEKLIERDVVRPDISGLMGAYGAAILAQEEGLERSSILAADALEGFSVSTSSYRCRHCGNQCLITMQKFSDGGKYFTGNRCERGIGKAKRENRETANIYDYKYKRLFAYYKPLTGAAAPRGAIGLPRGLNMYEDYPFWFTFFTQLGYEVVLSDKSSAALYYKGMATVPSDSLCYPAKLVHGHIMDLVEKGVRKIFYPCIPFNVIDEQHPGDNHYNCPVVASYAENIRANMDVLREKNIEFLQPFLPLDDKKRMVERLFEELGTSEGLSKGEIKEAALAAYAE
;
A
#
# COMPACT_ATOMS: atom_id res chain seq x y z
N LYS A 1 -4.55 12.72 36.88
CA LYS A 1 -4.76 13.34 38.22
C LYS A 1 -6.15 13.97 38.33
N ASP A 2 -6.78 14.29 37.23
CA ASP A 2 -8.08 14.96 37.10
C ASP A 2 -9.07 14.19 36.21
N GLY A 3 -8.77 12.91 35.87
CA GLY A 3 -9.56 12.10 34.95
C GLY A 3 -9.32 12.41 33.47
N SER A 4 -8.44 13.34 33.14
CA SER A 4 -8.12 13.68 31.76
C SER A 4 -7.21 12.61 31.10
N ILE A 5 -7.44 12.35 29.79
CA ILE A 5 -6.61 11.46 28.98
C ILE A 5 -5.45 12.28 28.42
N GLY A 6 -4.22 11.96 28.81
CA GLY A 6 -3.03 12.67 28.39
C GLY A 6 -2.58 12.33 26.96
N ASN A 7 -2.65 11.05 26.57
CA ASN A 7 -2.25 10.59 25.25
C ASN A 7 -2.99 9.30 24.88
N ILE A 8 -3.29 9.12 23.61
CA ILE A 8 -3.89 7.88 23.07
C ILE A 8 -3.05 7.40 21.88
N THR A 9 -2.61 6.16 21.93
CA THR A 9 -1.99 5.48 20.79
C THR A 9 -2.90 4.40 20.26
N LEU A 10 -3.27 4.48 18.98
CA LEU A 10 -4.13 3.53 18.30
C LEU A 10 -3.33 2.63 17.36
N ASN A 11 -3.68 1.35 17.30
CA ASN A 11 -3.15 0.43 16.33
C ASN A 11 -4.11 0.35 15.13
N GLU A 12 -3.87 1.17 14.11
CA GLU A 12 -4.72 1.25 12.92
C GLU A 12 -4.32 0.30 11.79
N ALA A 13 -3.10 -0.21 11.82
CA ALA A 13 -2.49 -0.83 10.64
C ALA A 13 -2.22 -2.34 10.75
N CYS A 14 -2.33 -2.95 11.92
CA CYS A 14 -1.85 -4.31 12.11
C CYS A 14 -2.66 -5.08 13.16
N SER A 15 -2.95 -6.35 12.89
CA SER A 15 -3.48 -7.31 13.85
C SER A 15 -2.45 -7.78 14.90
N ALA A 16 -1.34 -7.07 15.06
CA ALA A 16 -0.34 -7.36 16.08
C ALA A 16 -0.98 -7.26 17.47
N GLY A 17 -0.83 -8.30 18.27
CA GLY A 17 -1.49 -8.42 19.57
C GLY A 17 -2.90 -9.02 19.53
N CYS A 18 -3.36 -9.49 18.38
CA CYS A 18 -4.66 -10.11 18.23
C CYS A 18 -4.66 -11.53 18.84
N GLY A 19 -5.61 -11.79 19.75
CA GLY A 19 -5.79 -13.13 20.36
C GLY A 19 -6.05 -14.23 19.31
N SER A 20 -6.70 -13.90 18.20
CA SER A 20 -6.96 -14.84 17.11
C SER A 20 -5.68 -15.43 16.49
N PHE A 21 -4.56 -14.74 16.56
CA PHE A 21 -3.29 -15.29 16.11
C PHE A 21 -2.80 -16.43 17.02
N ILE A 22 -2.91 -16.26 18.34
CA ILE A 22 -2.58 -17.31 19.32
C ILE A 22 -3.54 -18.50 19.15
N GLU A 23 -4.83 -18.22 18.97
CA GLU A 23 -5.85 -19.24 18.72
C GLU A 23 -5.57 -20.05 17.46
N ASN A 24 -5.18 -19.42 16.36
CA ASN A 24 -4.83 -20.12 15.12
C ASN A 24 -3.64 -21.07 15.29
N PHE A 25 -2.63 -20.68 16.10
CA PHE A 25 -1.51 -21.57 16.40
C PHE A 25 -1.93 -22.73 17.29
N ALA A 26 -2.71 -22.47 18.34
CA ALA A 26 -3.25 -23.50 19.21
C ALA A 26 -4.08 -24.52 18.41
N GLN A 27 -5.01 -24.05 17.57
CA GLN A 27 -5.82 -24.90 16.69
C GLN A 27 -4.97 -25.71 15.71
N GLY A 28 -3.91 -25.15 15.17
CA GLY A 28 -2.96 -25.87 14.29
C GLY A 28 -2.25 -27.03 14.99
N LEU A 29 -2.23 -27.05 16.33
CA LEU A 29 -1.70 -28.11 17.17
C LEU A 29 -2.82 -28.97 17.80
N ASN A 30 -4.08 -28.78 17.40
CA ASN A 30 -5.27 -29.39 18.01
C ASN A 30 -5.44 -29.11 19.53
N MET A 31 -5.10 -27.88 19.92
CA MET A 31 -5.17 -27.40 21.30
C MET A 31 -6.12 -26.22 21.40
N THR A 32 -6.72 -26.03 22.57
CA THR A 32 -7.39 -24.78 22.92
C THR A 32 -6.38 -23.69 23.25
N ALA A 33 -6.80 -22.42 23.15
CA ALA A 33 -5.95 -21.29 23.55
C ALA A 33 -5.49 -21.37 25.01
N GLY A 34 -6.33 -21.92 25.89
CA GLY A 34 -6.01 -22.13 27.30
C GLY A 34 -4.92 -23.20 27.53
N GLU A 35 -5.03 -24.36 26.86
CA GLU A 35 -4.02 -25.42 26.94
C GLU A 35 -2.69 -24.92 26.38
N PHE A 36 -2.73 -24.17 25.27
CA PHE A 36 -1.54 -23.57 24.66
C PHE A 36 -0.88 -22.54 25.58
N ALA A 37 -1.68 -21.74 26.31
CA ALA A 37 -1.19 -20.81 27.33
C ALA A 37 -0.55 -21.54 28.52
N ALA A 38 -1.20 -22.61 29.00
CA ALA A 38 -0.65 -23.41 30.11
C ALA A 38 0.71 -24.01 29.77
N MET A 39 0.88 -24.52 28.53
CA MET A 39 2.19 -25.00 28.07
C MET A 39 3.24 -23.90 28.04
N ALA A 40 2.88 -22.65 27.63
CA ALA A 40 3.80 -21.54 27.64
C ALA A 40 4.36 -21.24 29.06
N MET A 41 3.56 -21.42 30.06
CA MET A 41 3.97 -21.22 31.47
C MET A 41 5.04 -22.23 31.92
N GLU A 42 5.12 -23.39 31.27
CA GLU A 42 6.13 -24.43 31.55
C GLU A 42 7.44 -24.21 30.78
N SER A 43 7.49 -23.22 29.90
CA SER A 43 8.66 -22.95 29.08
C SER A 43 9.90 -22.61 29.90
N LYS A 44 11.04 -23.22 29.53
CA LYS A 44 12.34 -22.96 30.14
C LYS A 44 13.23 -22.08 29.27
N ALA A 45 13.01 -22.07 27.96
CA ALA A 45 13.80 -21.34 26.98
C ALA A 45 12.91 -20.79 25.87
N PRO A 46 12.12 -19.72 26.12
CA PRO A 46 11.22 -19.15 25.12
C PRO A 46 11.94 -18.80 23.82
N VAL A 47 11.40 -19.24 22.69
CA VAL A 47 11.99 -18.93 21.36
C VAL A 47 11.87 -17.45 21.06
N ASP A 48 12.95 -16.79 20.71
CA ASP A 48 12.87 -15.38 20.27
C ASP A 48 12.32 -15.26 18.82
N LEU A 49 11.04 -14.99 18.72
CA LEU A 49 10.35 -14.77 17.46
C LEU A 49 10.47 -13.32 16.97
N GLY A 50 11.04 -12.43 17.77
CA GLY A 50 11.22 -11.00 17.49
C GLY A 50 9.92 -10.21 17.50
N THR A 51 9.95 -9.05 16.82
CA THR A 51 8.82 -8.07 16.75
C THR A 51 8.25 -7.97 15.34
N ARG A 52 8.15 -9.05 14.60
CA ARG A 52 7.58 -9.04 13.24
C ARG A 52 6.06 -9.22 13.29
N CYS A 53 5.38 -8.78 12.23
CA CYS A 53 3.95 -9.03 12.13
C CYS A 53 3.65 -10.53 12.06
N THR A 54 2.44 -10.91 12.44
CA THR A 54 1.97 -12.30 12.57
C THR A 54 2.22 -13.15 11.31
N VAL A 55 2.11 -12.55 10.11
CA VAL A 55 2.36 -13.25 8.84
C VAL A 55 3.81 -13.74 8.73
N PHE A 56 4.77 -12.87 9.08
CA PHE A 56 6.20 -13.23 9.04
C PHE A 56 6.62 -14.11 10.23
N MET A 57 5.88 -14.10 11.32
CA MET A 57 6.15 -14.93 12.49
C MET A 57 5.96 -16.42 12.17
N ASN A 58 5.01 -16.78 11.30
CA ASN A 58 4.79 -18.16 10.84
C ASN A 58 6.09 -18.83 10.32
N SER A 59 6.90 -18.09 9.58
CA SER A 59 8.15 -18.63 9.05
C SER A 59 9.16 -18.94 10.15
N LYS A 60 9.24 -18.07 11.17
CA LYS A 60 10.11 -18.30 12.33
C LYS A 60 9.62 -19.45 13.22
N VAL A 61 8.33 -19.57 13.43
CA VAL A 61 7.75 -20.71 14.16
C VAL A 61 8.04 -22.03 13.45
N LYS A 62 7.85 -22.09 12.13
CA LYS A 62 8.19 -23.27 11.34
C LYS A 62 9.69 -23.60 11.40
N GLN A 63 10.54 -22.58 11.43
CA GLN A 63 11.98 -22.80 11.60
C GLN A 63 12.29 -23.36 12.99
N ALA A 64 11.74 -22.76 14.05
CA ALA A 64 11.92 -23.24 15.41
C ALA A 64 11.45 -24.71 15.57
N GLN A 65 10.33 -25.08 14.94
CA GLN A 65 9.86 -26.47 14.90
C GLN A 65 10.86 -27.41 14.21
N LYS A 66 11.44 -26.98 13.08
CA LYS A 66 12.48 -27.78 12.38
C LYS A 66 13.76 -27.91 13.22
N ASP A 67 14.08 -26.88 13.98
CA ASP A 67 15.25 -26.87 14.89
C ASP A 67 15.00 -27.68 16.17
N GLY A 68 13.81 -28.26 16.32
CA GLY A 68 13.46 -29.15 17.45
C GLY A 68 13.07 -28.41 18.73
N ALA A 69 12.66 -27.13 18.65
CA ALA A 69 12.18 -26.40 19.82
C ALA A 69 10.91 -27.02 20.40
N ALA A 70 10.80 -27.09 21.72
CA ALA A 70 9.63 -27.58 22.39
C ALA A 70 8.39 -26.70 22.12
N VAL A 71 7.20 -27.30 22.08
CA VAL A 71 5.95 -26.55 21.86
C VAL A 71 5.74 -25.52 22.96
N SER A 72 6.10 -25.81 24.20
CA SER A 72 6.11 -24.86 25.33
C SER A 72 6.95 -23.63 25.05
N ASP A 73 8.18 -23.79 24.51
CA ASP A 73 9.09 -22.69 24.20
C ASP A 73 8.61 -21.86 23.02
N ILE A 74 7.97 -22.49 22.03
CA ILE A 74 7.33 -21.80 20.91
C ILE A 74 6.11 -21.01 21.40
N SER A 75 5.25 -21.60 22.22
CA SER A 75 4.07 -20.94 22.78
C SER A 75 4.45 -19.71 23.62
N ALA A 76 5.43 -19.82 24.48
CA ALA A 76 5.97 -18.70 25.25
C ALA A 76 6.55 -17.62 24.32
N GLY A 77 7.32 -18.02 23.30
CA GLY A 77 7.88 -17.13 22.29
C GLY A 77 6.81 -16.32 21.55
N ILE A 78 5.66 -16.94 21.22
CA ILE A 78 4.52 -16.26 20.62
C ILE A 78 3.93 -15.21 21.57
N ALA A 79 3.70 -15.56 22.85
CA ALA A 79 3.19 -14.64 23.86
C ALA A 79 4.12 -13.41 24.02
N PHE A 80 5.42 -13.63 24.15
CA PHE A 80 6.42 -12.55 24.18
C PHE A 80 6.39 -11.69 22.94
N SER A 81 6.30 -12.29 21.76
CA SER A 81 6.30 -11.56 20.49
C SER A 81 5.06 -10.68 20.33
N VAL A 82 3.89 -11.13 20.77
CA VAL A 82 2.65 -10.35 20.79
C VAL A 82 2.83 -9.07 21.61
N ILE A 83 3.36 -9.19 22.83
CA ILE A 83 3.60 -8.05 23.71
C ILE A 83 4.72 -7.15 23.17
N LYS A 84 5.86 -7.71 22.71
CA LYS A 84 6.91 -6.92 22.07
C LYS A 84 6.38 -6.10 20.89
N ASN A 85 5.48 -6.64 20.07
CA ASN A 85 4.86 -5.91 18.99
C ASN A 85 3.99 -4.75 19.49
N ALA A 86 3.18 -4.98 20.53
CA ALA A 86 2.36 -3.92 21.12
C ALA A 86 3.20 -2.78 21.68
N LEU A 87 4.21 -3.09 22.50
CA LEU A 87 5.04 -2.10 23.17
C LEU A 87 5.96 -1.35 22.21
N PHE A 88 6.72 -2.07 21.39
CA PHE A 88 7.82 -1.48 20.64
C PHE A 88 7.45 -1.07 19.20
N LYS A 89 6.41 -1.65 18.61
CA LYS A 89 5.98 -1.26 17.26
C LYS A 89 4.75 -0.39 17.23
N VAL A 90 3.74 -0.71 18.04
CA VAL A 90 2.50 0.07 18.06
C VAL A 90 2.69 1.31 18.92
N MET A 91 3.08 1.13 20.17
CA MET A 91 3.31 2.23 21.11
C MET A 91 4.63 2.96 20.87
N GLN A 92 5.57 2.34 20.11
CA GLN A 92 6.90 2.87 19.78
C GLN A 92 7.73 3.28 21.02
N LEU A 93 7.57 2.55 22.11
CA LEU A 93 8.32 2.80 23.34
C LEU A 93 9.80 2.61 23.10
N LYS A 94 10.61 3.54 23.58
CA LYS A 94 12.07 3.43 23.61
C LYS A 94 12.56 2.79 24.91
N ASP A 95 11.88 3.06 26.00
CA ASP A 95 12.11 2.47 27.32
C ASP A 95 10.77 2.07 27.94
N VAL A 96 10.70 0.89 28.53
CA VAL A 96 9.50 0.38 29.24
C VAL A 96 9.11 1.25 30.44
N LYS A 97 10.02 2.08 30.94
CA LYS A 97 9.74 3.06 32.00
C LYS A 97 8.78 4.15 31.59
N GLU A 98 8.61 4.40 30.28
CA GLU A 98 7.64 5.37 29.73
C GLU A 98 6.18 5.00 30.05
N LEU A 99 5.89 3.71 30.39
CA LEU A 99 4.55 3.23 30.72
C LEU A 99 3.97 3.76 32.06
N GLY A 100 4.74 4.48 32.85
CA GLY A 100 4.30 4.94 34.17
C GLY A 100 4.36 3.83 35.22
N GLU A 101 3.89 4.14 36.44
CA GLU A 101 4.00 3.24 37.60
C GLU A 101 2.84 2.24 37.72
N HIS A 102 1.64 2.64 37.31
CA HIS A 102 0.43 1.83 37.42
C HIS A 102 -0.03 1.41 36.04
N ILE A 103 0.04 0.12 35.77
CA ILE A 103 -0.31 -0.46 34.45
C ILE A 103 -1.53 -1.35 34.62
N VAL A 104 -2.58 -1.03 33.88
CA VAL A 104 -3.80 -1.83 33.81
C VAL A 104 -3.95 -2.37 32.39
N VAL A 105 -4.16 -3.66 32.25
CA VAL A 105 -4.41 -4.31 30.96
C VAL A 105 -5.85 -4.78 30.87
N GLN A 106 -6.42 -4.67 29.67
CA GLN A 106 -7.78 -5.07 29.40
C GLN A 106 -7.93 -5.68 28.00
N GLY A 107 -9.06 -6.34 27.77
CA GLY A 107 -9.35 -7.06 26.54
C GLY A 107 -9.20 -8.58 26.68
N GLY A 108 -9.88 -9.33 25.81
CA GLY A 108 -9.94 -10.79 25.86
C GLY A 108 -8.59 -11.50 25.76
N THR A 109 -7.63 -10.89 25.04
CA THR A 109 -6.27 -11.45 24.90
C THR A 109 -5.55 -11.60 26.23
N PHE A 110 -5.81 -10.71 27.20
CA PHE A 110 -5.19 -10.78 28.53
C PHE A 110 -5.82 -11.82 29.48
N TYR A 111 -6.87 -12.52 29.07
CA TYR A 111 -7.28 -13.74 29.76
C TYR A 111 -6.27 -14.89 29.60
N ASN A 112 -5.39 -14.78 28.63
CA ASN A 112 -4.27 -15.68 28.42
C ASN A 112 -3.15 -15.34 29.42
N ASP A 113 -2.91 -16.21 30.40
CA ASP A 113 -1.91 -16.00 31.46
C ASP A 113 -0.49 -15.91 30.93
N ALA A 114 -0.18 -16.60 29.85
CA ALA A 114 1.15 -16.47 29.20
C ALA A 114 1.39 -15.08 28.61
N VAL A 115 0.36 -14.44 28.08
CA VAL A 115 0.42 -13.07 27.57
C VAL A 115 0.61 -12.08 28.72
N LEU A 116 -0.14 -12.24 29.81
CA LEU A 116 0.02 -11.43 31.03
C LEU A 116 1.43 -11.55 31.60
N CYS A 117 1.88 -12.78 31.86
CA CYS A 117 3.23 -13.06 32.37
C CYS A 117 4.33 -12.54 31.45
N SER A 118 4.17 -12.63 30.12
CA SER A 118 5.11 -12.05 29.15
C SER A 118 5.16 -10.53 29.25
N MET A 119 4.03 -9.86 29.51
CA MET A 119 4.00 -8.42 29.75
C MET A 119 4.80 -8.05 31.00
N GLU A 120 4.50 -8.68 32.13
CA GLU A 120 5.15 -8.43 33.42
C GLU A 120 6.68 -8.67 33.34
N LYS A 121 7.08 -9.77 32.69
CA LYS A 121 8.51 -10.05 32.48
C LYS A 121 9.23 -9.05 31.58
N LEU A 122 8.55 -8.53 30.54
CA LEU A 122 9.16 -7.55 29.63
C LEU A 122 9.30 -6.17 30.26
N ILE A 123 8.35 -5.79 31.13
CA ILE A 123 8.37 -4.47 31.78
C ILE A 123 8.97 -4.50 33.19
N GLU A 124 9.28 -5.69 33.69
CA GLU A 124 9.83 -5.94 35.04
C GLU A 124 8.99 -5.33 36.16
N ARG A 125 7.65 -5.40 36.02
CA ARG A 125 6.66 -4.85 36.95
C ARG A 125 5.37 -5.64 36.93
N ASP A 126 4.63 -5.60 38.06
CA ASP A 126 3.31 -6.16 38.16
C ASP A 126 2.30 -5.38 37.32
N VAL A 127 1.36 -6.09 36.73
CA VAL A 127 0.32 -5.54 35.87
C VAL A 127 -1.06 -5.92 36.41
N VAL A 128 -1.94 -4.96 36.57
CA VAL A 128 -3.30 -5.18 37.00
C VAL A 128 -4.17 -5.65 35.85
N ARG A 129 -4.67 -6.89 35.93
CA ARG A 129 -5.71 -7.43 35.05
C ARG A 129 -7.03 -7.53 35.82
N PRO A 130 -8.04 -6.68 35.54
CA PRO A 130 -9.36 -6.80 36.18
C PRO A 130 -10.04 -8.11 35.82
N ASP A 131 -10.85 -8.64 36.73
CA ASP A 131 -11.62 -9.88 36.53
C ASP A 131 -12.52 -9.80 35.29
N ILE A 132 -13.04 -8.62 35.01
CA ILE A 132 -13.86 -8.31 33.82
C ILE A 132 -13.07 -7.77 32.64
N SER A 133 -11.78 -8.10 32.53
CA SER A 133 -10.84 -7.56 31.54
C SER A 133 -11.40 -7.55 30.10
N GLY A 134 -12.10 -8.61 29.69
CA GLY A 134 -12.74 -8.72 28.39
C GLY A 134 -14.00 -7.87 28.22
N LEU A 135 -14.59 -7.38 29.29
CA LEU A 135 -15.83 -6.58 29.30
C LEU A 135 -15.60 -5.10 29.62
N MET A 136 -14.37 -4.70 29.89
CA MET A 136 -14.05 -3.32 30.32
C MET A 136 -14.53 -2.25 29.31
N GLY A 137 -14.48 -2.53 28.01
CA GLY A 137 -15.02 -1.62 26.98
C GLY A 137 -16.54 -1.46 27.09
N ALA A 138 -17.27 -2.56 27.29
CA ALA A 138 -18.72 -2.52 27.49
C ALA A 138 -19.09 -1.84 28.83
N TYR A 139 -18.32 -2.07 29.87
CA TYR A 139 -18.50 -1.40 31.16
C TYR A 139 -18.29 0.10 31.06
N GLY A 140 -17.22 0.53 30.40
CA GLY A 140 -16.96 1.96 30.15
C GLY A 140 -18.05 2.62 29.30
N ALA A 141 -18.54 1.94 28.27
CA ALA A 141 -19.67 2.42 27.47
C ALA A 141 -20.96 2.58 28.29
N ALA A 142 -21.22 1.64 29.22
CA ALA A 142 -22.37 1.74 30.12
C ALA A 142 -22.25 2.94 31.09
N ILE A 143 -21.05 3.22 31.62
CA ILE A 143 -20.80 4.41 32.44
C ILE A 143 -21.05 5.68 31.62
N LEU A 144 -20.51 5.79 30.41
CA LEU A 144 -20.73 6.94 29.56
C LEU A 144 -22.21 7.14 29.23
N ALA A 145 -22.95 6.07 28.93
CA ALA A 145 -24.37 6.15 28.68
C ALA A 145 -25.16 6.60 29.93
N GLN A 146 -24.72 6.20 31.12
CA GLN A 146 -25.29 6.67 32.38
C GLN A 146 -25.03 8.14 32.64
N GLU A 147 -23.79 8.62 32.32
CA GLU A 147 -23.40 10.02 32.48
C GLU A 147 -24.17 10.95 31.54
N GLU A 148 -24.51 10.46 30.32
CA GLU A 148 -25.34 11.20 29.37
C GLU A 148 -26.80 11.41 29.84
N GLY A 149 -27.26 10.63 30.81
CA GLY A 149 -28.57 10.78 31.44
C GLY A 149 -29.75 10.59 30.49
N LEU A 150 -29.63 9.78 29.47
CA LEU A 150 -30.70 9.51 28.49
C LEU A 150 -31.84 8.72 29.15
N GLU A 151 -33.06 9.28 29.10
CA GLU A 151 -34.27 8.62 29.63
C GLU A 151 -34.71 7.41 28.82
N ARG A 152 -34.37 7.34 27.53
CA ARG A 152 -34.75 6.25 26.62
C ARG A 152 -33.60 5.83 25.70
N SER A 153 -33.49 4.53 25.50
CA SER A 153 -32.60 3.95 24.49
C SER A 153 -33.16 4.15 23.09
N SER A 154 -32.27 4.37 22.11
CA SER A 154 -32.59 4.32 20.67
C SER A 154 -32.61 2.89 20.09
N ILE A 155 -32.40 1.87 20.92
CA ILE A 155 -32.48 0.47 20.50
C ILE A 155 -33.92 0.15 20.09
N LEU A 156 -34.09 -0.58 18.98
CA LEU A 156 -35.40 -1.07 18.53
C LEU A 156 -36.05 -1.93 19.62
N ALA A 157 -37.34 -1.75 19.82
CA ALA A 157 -38.13 -2.59 20.72
C ALA A 157 -38.18 -4.05 20.22
N ALA A 158 -38.42 -5.02 21.10
CA ALA A 158 -38.37 -6.43 20.75
C ALA A 158 -39.33 -6.81 19.60
N ASP A 159 -40.54 -6.25 19.60
CA ASP A 159 -41.54 -6.43 18.55
C ASP A 159 -41.06 -5.86 17.20
N ALA A 160 -40.37 -4.75 17.21
CA ALA A 160 -39.77 -4.18 16.01
C ALA A 160 -38.57 -5.01 15.49
N LEU A 161 -37.85 -5.70 16.37
CA LEU A 161 -36.75 -6.60 15.99
C LEU A 161 -37.24 -7.87 15.29
N GLU A 162 -38.42 -8.40 15.68
CA GLU A 162 -38.99 -9.59 15.02
C GLU A 162 -39.31 -9.35 13.54
N GLY A 163 -39.68 -8.14 13.17
CA GLY A 163 -39.93 -7.72 11.78
C GLY A 163 -38.72 -7.15 11.04
N PHE A 164 -37.59 -7.02 11.73
CA PHE A 164 -36.40 -6.38 11.13
C PHE A 164 -35.69 -7.31 10.15
N SER A 165 -35.53 -6.84 8.92
CA SER A 165 -34.83 -7.59 7.88
C SER A 165 -33.81 -6.73 7.15
N VAL A 166 -32.79 -7.39 6.62
CA VAL A 166 -31.71 -6.78 5.87
C VAL A 166 -31.60 -7.44 4.50
N SER A 167 -31.66 -6.66 3.46
CA SER A 167 -31.36 -7.13 2.11
C SER A 167 -29.99 -6.58 1.66
N THR A 168 -29.16 -7.46 1.12
CA THR A 168 -27.81 -7.09 0.66
C THR A 168 -27.73 -7.18 -0.86
N SER A 169 -27.19 -6.14 -1.49
CA SER A 169 -26.90 -6.11 -2.92
C SER A 169 -25.52 -5.50 -3.18
N SER A 170 -24.85 -5.94 -4.25
CA SER A 170 -23.56 -5.42 -4.62
C SER A 170 -23.57 -4.92 -6.06
N TYR A 171 -22.88 -3.80 -6.31
CA TYR A 171 -22.73 -3.23 -7.65
C TYR A 171 -21.37 -2.60 -7.84
N ARG A 172 -20.91 -2.49 -9.10
CA ARG A 172 -19.68 -1.76 -9.43
C ARG A 172 -20.00 -0.30 -9.70
N CYS A 173 -19.29 0.57 -8.97
CA CYS A 173 -19.34 2.02 -9.19
C CYS A 173 -18.75 2.36 -10.57
N ARG A 174 -19.45 3.22 -11.34
CA ARG A 174 -19.04 3.65 -12.68
C ARG A 174 -18.56 5.10 -12.75
N HIS A 175 -18.36 5.76 -11.60
CA HIS A 175 -18.03 7.19 -11.56
C HIS A 175 -16.55 7.50 -11.84
N CYS A 176 -15.64 6.52 -11.75
CA CYS A 176 -14.22 6.68 -12.05
C CYS A 176 -13.55 5.34 -12.36
N GLY A 177 -12.28 5.37 -12.76
CA GLY A 177 -11.50 4.17 -13.10
C GLY A 177 -11.30 3.16 -11.96
N ASN A 178 -11.53 3.52 -10.70
CA ASN A 178 -11.42 2.58 -9.57
C ASN A 178 -12.48 1.48 -9.59
N GLN A 179 -13.66 1.71 -10.19
CA GLN A 179 -14.74 0.72 -10.32
C GLN A 179 -15.01 -0.06 -9.02
N CYS A 180 -15.06 0.67 -7.88
CA CYS A 180 -15.25 0.06 -6.56
C CYS A 180 -16.43 -0.90 -6.56
N LEU A 181 -16.26 -2.09 -5.97
CA LEU A 181 -17.37 -2.97 -5.65
C LEU A 181 -18.04 -2.43 -4.39
N ILE A 182 -19.25 -1.91 -4.52
CA ILE A 182 -20.01 -1.34 -3.42
C ILE A 182 -21.05 -2.36 -2.99
N THR A 183 -21.09 -2.66 -1.70
CA THR A 183 -22.13 -3.47 -1.09
C THR A 183 -23.10 -2.55 -0.36
N MET A 184 -24.37 -2.60 -0.72
CA MET A 184 -25.46 -1.87 -0.10
C MET A 184 -26.30 -2.83 0.74
N GLN A 185 -26.45 -2.51 1.99
CA GLN A 185 -27.40 -3.13 2.91
C GLN A 185 -28.60 -2.19 3.05
N LYS A 186 -29.77 -2.71 2.73
CA LYS A 186 -31.04 -2.01 2.89
C LYS A 186 -31.83 -2.65 4.02
N PHE A 187 -32.15 -1.87 5.01
CA PHE A 187 -32.91 -2.29 6.18
C PHE A 187 -34.42 -2.14 5.97
N SER A 188 -35.20 -2.91 6.69
CA SER A 188 -36.67 -2.88 6.61
C SER A 188 -37.29 -1.54 7.03
N ASP A 189 -36.58 -0.75 7.85
CA ASP A 189 -36.94 0.61 8.24
C ASP A 189 -36.69 1.67 7.14
N GLY A 190 -36.14 1.25 5.98
CA GLY A 190 -35.76 2.12 4.87
C GLY A 190 -34.34 2.66 4.93
N GLY A 191 -33.62 2.43 6.04
CA GLY A 191 -32.21 2.76 6.19
C GLY A 191 -31.34 2.05 5.17
N LYS A 192 -30.22 2.69 4.78
CA LYS A 192 -29.23 2.12 3.86
C LYS A 192 -27.83 2.29 4.42
N TYR A 193 -27.06 1.21 4.38
CA TYR A 193 -25.65 1.23 4.74
C TYR A 193 -24.80 0.76 3.56
N PHE A 194 -23.68 1.44 3.31
CA PHE A 194 -22.80 1.17 2.18
C PHE A 194 -21.40 0.86 2.64
N THR A 195 -20.80 -0.16 2.03
CA THR A 195 -19.40 -0.55 2.24
C THR A 195 -18.67 -0.72 0.92
N GLY A 196 -17.33 -0.72 0.95
CA GLY A 196 -16.50 -0.88 -0.25
C GLY A 196 -16.33 0.38 -1.09
N ASN A 197 -17.01 1.47 -0.75
CA ASN A 197 -16.84 2.76 -1.41
C ASN A 197 -15.53 3.44 -0.94
N ARG A 198 -14.76 3.95 -1.89
CA ARG A 198 -13.57 4.77 -1.61
C ARG A 198 -13.86 6.27 -1.64
N CYS A 199 -15.08 6.66 -1.99
CA CYS A 199 -15.56 8.03 -1.97
C CYS A 199 -17.10 8.06 -1.95
N GLU A 200 -17.68 9.23 -1.66
CA GLU A 200 -19.12 9.40 -1.53
C GLU A 200 -19.89 9.33 -2.86
N ARG A 201 -19.22 9.48 -4.02
CA ARG A 201 -19.87 9.43 -5.35
C ARG A 201 -20.58 8.09 -5.59
N GLY A 202 -19.95 7.01 -5.13
CA GLY A 202 -20.46 5.65 -5.35
C GLY A 202 -21.74 5.33 -4.56
N ILE A 203 -22.03 6.06 -3.49
CA ILE A 203 -23.17 5.83 -2.59
C ILE A 203 -24.32 6.79 -2.82
N GLY A 204 -24.26 7.57 -3.91
CA GLY A 204 -25.35 8.48 -4.28
C GLY A 204 -25.59 9.65 -3.33
N LYS A 205 -24.69 9.93 -2.39
CA LYS A 205 -24.75 11.16 -1.63
C LYS A 205 -24.55 12.33 -2.58
N ALA A 206 -25.52 13.23 -2.63
CA ALA A 206 -25.49 14.43 -3.44
C ALA A 206 -24.14 15.13 -3.23
N LYS A 207 -23.57 15.64 -4.32
CA LYS A 207 -22.42 16.53 -4.24
C LYS A 207 -22.72 17.57 -3.16
N ARG A 208 -21.89 17.63 -2.11
CA ARG A 208 -21.79 18.89 -1.36
C ARG A 208 -21.62 19.96 -2.42
N GLU A 209 -22.45 21.00 -2.36
CA GLU A 209 -22.31 22.14 -3.24
C GLU A 209 -20.82 22.45 -3.40
N ASN A 210 -20.33 22.21 -4.59
CA ASN A 210 -18.94 22.50 -4.89
C ASN A 210 -18.74 23.99 -4.60
N ARG A 211 -18.09 24.32 -3.53
CA ARG A 211 -17.23 25.49 -3.60
C ARG A 211 -16.39 25.26 -4.84
N GLU A 212 -16.45 26.17 -5.79
CA GLU A 212 -15.69 26.13 -7.05
C GLU A 212 -14.18 26.21 -6.79
N THR A 213 -13.66 25.21 -6.09
CA THR A 213 -12.22 25.02 -5.99
C THR A 213 -11.79 24.30 -7.25
N ALA A 214 -10.97 24.96 -8.05
CA ALA A 214 -10.39 24.37 -9.24
C ALA A 214 -9.72 23.04 -8.88
N ASN A 215 -10.02 22.00 -9.63
CA ASN A 215 -9.34 20.72 -9.45
C ASN A 215 -7.94 20.79 -10.07
N ILE A 216 -6.96 21.11 -9.24
CA ILE A 216 -5.55 21.25 -9.66
C ILE A 216 -5.02 19.96 -10.29
N TYR A 217 -5.48 18.78 -9.84
CA TYR A 217 -5.05 17.50 -10.43
C TYR A 217 -5.58 17.30 -11.85
N ASP A 218 -6.80 17.73 -12.16
CA ASP A 218 -7.33 17.72 -13.53
C ASP A 218 -6.57 18.70 -14.42
N TYR A 219 -6.19 19.85 -13.87
CA TYR A 219 -5.35 20.82 -14.57
C TYR A 219 -3.96 20.23 -14.85
N LYS A 220 -3.28 19.67 -13.83
CA LYS A 220 -1.96 19.01 -13.98
C LYS A 220 -2.03 17.91 -15.04
N TYR A 221 -3.03 17.06 -14.98
CA TYR A 221 -3.20 15.97 -15.94
C TYR A 221 -3.36 16.47 -17.38
N LYS A 222 -4.18 17.50 -17.59
CA LYS A 222 -4.36 18.12 -18.89
C LYS A 222 -3.07 18.78 -19.37
N ARG A 223 -2.36 19.48 -18.49
CA ARG A 223 -1.09 20.13 -18.82
C ARG A 223 -0.02 19.14 -19.24
N LEU A 224 0.05 17.99 -18.58
CA LEU A 224 1.03 16.94 -18.90
C LEU A 224 0.73 16.18 -20.20
N PHE A 225 -0.53 16.00 -20.58
CA PHE A 225 -0.86 15.06 -21.66
C PHE A 225 -1.69 15.65 -22.82
N ALA A 226 -2.47 16.70 -22.60
CA ALA A 226 -3.45 17.14 -23.59
C ALA A 226 -2.89 18.03 -24.70
N TYR A 227 -1.71 18.60 -24.49
CA TYR A 227 -1.12 19.57 -25.45
C TYR A 227 -0.19 18.93 -26.47
N TYR A 228 0.13 17.68 -26.30
CA TYR A 228 1.11 16.95 -27.10
C TYR A 228 0.41 16.14 -28.20
N LYS A 229 0.67 16.50 -29.45
CA LYS A 229 0.11 15.82 -30.63
C LYS A 229 1.20 14.97 -31.28
N PRO A 230 1.06 13.63 -31.30
CA PRO A 230 2.04 12.75 -31.93
C PRO A 230 2.23 13.07 -33.42
N LEU A 231 3.44 12.86 -33.92
CA LEU A 231 3.69 12.76 -35.36
C LEU A 231 2.97 11.51 -35.89
N THR A 232 2.58 11.58 -37.17
CA THR A 232 1.90 10.43 -37.81
C THR A 232 2.37 10.27 -39.27
N GLY A 233 2.37 9.04 -39.76
CA GLY A 233 2.66 8.73 -41.14
C GLY A 233 4.03 9.23 -41.61
N ALA A 234 4.08 9.97 -42.71
CA ALA A 234 5.34 10.47 -43.31
C ALA A 234 6.10 11.45 -42.37
N ALA A 235 5.44 12.07 -41.41
CA ALA A 235 6.10 12.95 -40.42
C ALA A 235 6.87 12.17 -39.35
N ALA A 236 6.65 10.85 -39.22
CA ALA A 236 7.32 9.97 -38.28
C ALA A 236 8.19 8.91 -38.98
N PRO A 237 9.26 9.29 -39.66
CA PRO A 237 10.06 8.38 -40.49
C PRO A 237 10.75 7.25 -39.70
N ARG A 238 10.88 7.39 -38.38
CA ARG A 238 11.50 6.40 -37.50
C ARG A 238 10.48 5.41 -36.89
N GLY A 239 9.19 5.55 -37.25
CA GLY A 239 8.12 4.70 -36.74
C GLY A 239 7.67 5.03 -35.31
N ALA A 240 6.97 4.10 -34.71
CA ALA A 240 6.34 4.31 -33.41
C ALA A 240 7.24 3.92 -32.23
N ILE A 241 7.21 4.74 -31.17
CA ILE A 241 7.82 4.44 -29.87
C ILE A 241 6.80 4.58 -28.76
N GLY A 242 6.68 3.56 -27.91
CA GLY A 242 5.73 3.52 -26.79
C GLY A 242 6.29 4.12 -25.52
N LEU A 243 5.51 4.96 -24.86
CA LEU A 243 5.82 5.50 -23.54
C LEU A 243 4.75 5.05 -22.54
N PRO A 244 5.10 4.30 -21.46
CA PRO A 244 4.17 3.90 -20.43
C PRO A 244 3.80 5.11 -19.54
N ARG A 245 2.52 5.33 -19.28
CA ARG A 245 2.02 6.48 -18.48
C ARG A 245 2.04 6.15 -16.98
N GLY A 246 3.18 5.78 -16.43
CA GLY A 246 3.30 5.39 -15.02
C GLY A 246 4.62 5.80 -14.37
N LEU A 247 4.62 5.91 -13.05
CA LEU A 247 5.77 6.32 -12.24
C LEU A 247 6.40 7.63 -12.76
N ASN A 248 7.74 7.67 -12.92
CA ASN A 248 8.46 8.85 -13.44
C ASN A 248 7.98 9.29 -14.83
N MET A 249 7.60 8.36 -15.70
CA MET A 249 7.10 8.69 -17.03
C MET A 249 5.81 9.52 -17.01
N TYR A 250 5.11 9.58 -15.88
CA TYR A 250 3.92 10.42 -15.74
C TYR A 250 4.27 11.90 -15.73
N GLU A 251 5.30 12.30 -14.98
CA GLU A 251 5.73 13.70 -14.88
C GLU A 251 6.75 14.06 -15.96
N ASP A 252 7.60 13.13 -16.35
CA ASP A 252 8.63 13.33 -17.37
C ASP A 252 8.10 13.18 -18.81
N TYR A 253 6.78 12.96 -19.00
CA TYR A 253 6.19 12.77 -20.33
C TYR A 253 6.45 13.94 -21.29
N PRO A 254 6.33 15.24 -20.90
CA PRO A 254 6.65 16.36 -21.78
C PRO A 254 8.08 16.29 -22.33
N PHE A 255 9.04 15.98 -21.48
CA PHE A 255 10.45 15.81 -21.86
C PHE A 255 10.61 14.70 -22.89
N TRP A 256 10.09 13.49 -22.61
CA TRP A 256 10.27 12.35 -23.51
C TRP A 256 9.47 12.48 -24.80
N PHE A 257 8.28 13.06 -24.73
CA PHE A 257 7.50 13.37 -25.92
C PHE A 257 8.27 14.30 -26.86
N THR A 258 8.80 15.40 -26.34
CA THR A 258 9.55 16.38 -27.11
C THR A 258 10.83 15.76 -27.68
N PHE A 259 11.57 15.01 -26.87
CA PHE A 259 12.79 14.33 -27.30
C PHE A 259 12.54 13.40 -28.49
N PHE A 260 11.59 12.49 -28.39
CA PHE A 260 11.33 11.53 -29.46
C PHE A 260 10.65 12.15 -30.68
N THR A 261 9.82 13.17 -30.50
CA THR A 261 9.20 13.91 -31.60
C THR A 261 10.26 14.66 -32.42
N GLN A 262 11.24 15.30 -31.78
CA GLN A 262 12.36 15.95 -32.44
C GLN A 262 13.22 14.97 -33.25
N LEU A 263 13.34 13.74 -32.78
CA LEU A 263 14.04 12.66 -33.48
C LEU A 263 13.22 12.02 -34.60
N GLY A 264 11.95 12.43 -34.81
CA GLY A 264 11.09 11.91 -35.87
C GLY A 264 10.36 10.61 -35.54
N TYR A 265 10.09 10.32 -34.27
CA TYR A 265 9.25 9.18 -33.84
C TYR A 265 7.78 9.59 -33.66
N GLU A 266 6.88 8.66 -33.97
CA GLU A 266 5.49 8.71 -33.51
C GLU A 266 5.44 8.23 -32.04
N VAL A 267 5.16 9.15 -31.13
CA VAL A 267 5.04 8.79 -29.70
C VAL A 267 3.67 8.21 -29.40
N VAL A 268 3.63 6.93 -29.02
CA VAL A 268 2.42 6.23 -28.62
C VAL A 268 2.36 6.15 -27.10
N LEU A 269 1.38 6.80 -26.49
CA LEU A 269 1.18 6.80 -25.06
C LEU A 269 0.21 5.69 -24.67
N SER A 270 0.50 4.98 -23.56
CA SER A 270 -0.44 4.02 -23.01
C SER A 270 -1.72 4.71 -22.49
N ASP A 271 -2.81 3.98 -22.34
CA ASP A 271 -4.08 4.52 -21.87
C ASP A 271 -3.99 5.07 -20.44
N LYS A 272 -5.00 5.84 -20.04
CA LYS A 272 -5.10 6.36 -18.67
C LYS A 272 -5.19 5.22 -17.67
N SER A 273 -4.46 5.34 -16.56
CA SER A 273 -4.50 4.38 -15.46
C SER A 273 -5.93 4.09 -15.00
N SER A 274 -6.27 2.82 -14.89
CA SER A 274 -7.57 2.34 -14.45
C SER A 274 -7.43 0.93 -13.85
N ALA A 275 -8.47 0.45 -13.17
CA ALA A 275 -8.51 -0.94 -12.71
C ALA A 275 -8.44 -1.94 -13.88
N ALA A 276 -9.10 -1.64 -15.01
CA ALA A 276 -9.05 -2.47 -16.20
C ALA A 276 -7.63 -2.57 -16.77
N LEU A 277 -6.91 -1.45 -16.80
CA LEU A 277 -5.50 -1.43 -17.25
C LEU A 277 -4.60 -2.21 -16.27
N TYR A 278 -4.82 -2.09 -14.96
CA TYR A 278 -4.09 -2.89 -13.97
C TYR A 278 -4.24 -4.39 -14.23
N TYR A 279 -5.47 -4.86 -14.49
CA TYR A 279 -5.73 -6.28 -14.72
C TYR A 279 -5.04 -6.84 -15.97
N LYS A 280 -4.76 -6.03 -16.98
CA LYS A 280 -3.98 -6.46 -18.17
C LYS A 280 -2.58 -6.97 -17.80
N GLY A 281 -1.93 -6.32 -16.84
CA GLY A 281 -0.56 -6.65 -16.43
C GLY A 281 -0.43 -7.41 -15.11
N MET A 282 -1.52 -7.65 -14.39
CA MET A 282 -1.50 -8.18 -13.02
C MET A 282 -0.75 -9.50 -12.89
N ALA A 283 -0.89 -10.40 -13.86
CA ALA A 283 -0.25 -11.71 -13.84
C ALA A 283 1.29 -11.67 -13.91
N THR A 284 1.87 -10.56 -14.35
CA THR A 284 3.32 -10.37 -14.47
C THR A 284 3.94 -9.63 -13.27
N VAL A 285 3.12 -9.22 -12.29
CA VAL A 285 3.60 -8.52 -11.10
C VAL A 285 4.34 -9.49 -10.19
N PRO A 286 5.64 -9.27 -9.89
CA PRO A 286 6.46 -10.26 -9.20
C PRO A 286 6.21 -10.32 -7.68
N SER A 287 5.59 -9.30 -7.09
CA SER A 287 5.39 -9.23 -5.63
C SER A 287 4.15 -8.43 -5.25
N ASP A 288 3.39 -8.95 -4.29
CA ASP A 288 2.23 -8.26 -3.72
C ASP A 288 2.62 -7.04 -2.87
N SER A 289 3.85 -6.99 -2.36
CA SER A 289 4.34 -5.87 -1.54
C SER A 289 4.72 -4.62 -2.34
N LEU A 290 4.74 -4.68 -3.67
CA LEU A 290 5.00 -3.53 -4.52
C LEU A 290 3.91 -2.46 -4.36
N CYS A 291 4.31 -1.19 -4.46
CA CYS A 291 3.35 -0.08 -4.45
C CYS A 291 2.43 -0.15 -5.69
N TYR A 292 1.22 0.32 -5.55
CA TYR A 292 0.21 0.25 -6.61
C TYR A 292 0.63 0.96 -7.91
N PRO A 293 1.29 2.14 -7.88
CA PRO A 293 1.83 2.76 -9.10
C PRO A 293 2.81 1.88 -9.88
N ALA A 294 3.68 1.13 -9.20
CA ALA A 294 4.59 0.19 -9.86
C ALA A 294 3.83 -0.97 -10.51
N LYS A 295 2.83 -1.53 -9.81
CA LYS A 295 1.97 -2.58 -10.36
C LYS A 295 1.22 -2.11 -11.61
N LEU A 296 0.80 -0.86 -11.67
CA LEU A 296 0.15 -0.27 -12.85
C LEU A 296 1.06 -0.23 -14.08
N VAL A 297 2.38 -0.09 -13.92
CA VAL A 297 3.31 -0.04 -15.06
C VAL A 297 3.23 -1.32 -15.90
N HIS A 298 3.06 -2.49 -15.28
CA HIS A 298 2.85 -3.74 -16.00
C HIS A 298 1.64 -3.65 -16.95
N GLY A 299 0.53 -3.08 -16.47
CA GLY A 299 -0.66 -2.83 -17.29
C GLY A 299 -0.40 -1.82 -18.42
N HIS A 300 0.38 -0.76 -18.17
CA HIS A 300 0.76 0.21 -19.20
C HIS A 300 1.61 -0.41 -20.29
N ILE A 301 2.56 -1.29 -19.94
CA ILE A 301 3.38 -2.02 -20.92
C ILE A 301 2.50 -2.97 -21.74
N MET A 302 1.62 -3.74 -21.10
CA MET A 302 0.70 -4.62 -21.81
C MET A 302 -0.21 -3.85 -22.79
N ASP A 303 -0.71 -2.68 -22.39
CA ASP A 303 -1.53 -1.82 -23.24
C ASP A 303 -0.78 -1.37 -24.50
N LEU A 304 0.49 -0.98 -24.38
CA LEU A 304 1.33 -0.63 -25.53
C LEU A 304 1.57 -1.82 -26.45
N VAL A 305 1.80 -3.01 -25.89
CA VAL A 305 1.96 -4.25 -26.66
C VAL A 305 0.67 -4.60 -27.41
N GLU A 306 -0.49 -4.44 -26.79
CA GLU A 306 -1.81 -4.65 -27.42
C GLU A 306 -2.09 -3.64 -28.53
N LYS A 307 -1.62 -2.40 -28.40
CA LYS A 307 -1.65 -1.37 -29.45
C LYS A 307 -0.72 -1.66 -30.64
N GLY A 308 0.04 -2.75 -30.57
CA GLY A 308 0.94 -3.16 -31.65
C GLY A 308 2.28 -2.45 -31.65
N VAL A 309 2.61 -1.70 -30.59
CA VAL A 309 3.91 -1.02 -30.46
C VAL A 309 5.02 -2.06 -30.33
N ARG A 310 6.09 -1.90 -31.12
CA ARG A 310 7.23 -2.81 -31.13
C ARG A 310 8.47 -2.29 -30.43
N LYS A 311 8.53 -1.00 -30.18
CA LYS A 311 9.62 -0.33 -29.47
C LYS A 311 9.04 0.43 -28.29
N ILE A 312 9.45 0.11 -27.07
CA ILE A 312 8.97 0.73 -25.83
C ILE A 312 10.16 1.31 -25.08
N PHE A 313 10.05 2.56 -24.68
CA PHE A 313 11.08 3.25 -23.91
C PHE A 313 10.57 3.47 -22.46
N TYR A 314 11.33 2.95 -21.51
CA TYR A 314 11.07 3.13 -20.09
C TYR A 314 12.40 3.19 -19.33
N PRO A 315 12.98 4.39 -19.14
CA PRO A 315 14.30 4.54 -18.54
C PRO A 315 14.30 4.34 -17.04
N CYS A 316 15.46 3.96 -16.51
CA CYS A 316 15.80 3.99 -15.09
C CYS A 316 16.35 5.37 -14.74
N ILE A 317 15.70 6.08 -13.82
CA ILE A 317 16.09 7.44 -13.39
C ILE A 317 16.41 7.44 -11.91
N PRO A 318 17.67 7.23 -11.50
CA PRO A 318 18.06 7.20 -10.09
C PRO A 318 17.97 8.56 -9.41
N PHE A 319 18.26 9.63 -10.15
CA PHE A 319 18.36 10.98 -9.63
C PHE A 319 17.57 11.96 -10.52
N ASN A 320 16.76 12.80 -9.89
CA ASN A 320 15.90 13.74 -10.60
C ASN A 320 16.59 15.09 -10.82
N VAL A 321 15.98 15.95 -11.64
CA VAL A 321 16.45 17.33 -11.89
C VAL A 321 16.55 18.09 -10.55
N ILE A 322 17.64 18.83 -10.38
CA ILE A 322 17.83 19.72 -9.23
C ILE A 322 17.11 21.04 -9.55
N ASP A 323 16.11 21.36 -8.71
CA ASP A 323 15.45 22.66 -8.74
C ASP A 323 16.11 23.57 -7.69
N GLU A 324 16.91 24.52 -8.14
CA GLU A 324 17.62 25.46 -7.27
C GLU A 324 16.69 26.38 -6.47
N GLN A 325 15.41 26.50 -6.89
CA GLN A 325 14.41 27.30 -6.19
C GLN A 325 13.73 26.52 -5.05
N HIS A 326 13.94 25.21 -4.98
CA HIS A 326 13.34 24.36 -3.97
C HIS A 326 14.33 24.06 -2.85
N PRO A 327 13.95 24.21 -1.56
CA PRO A 327 14.86 24.03 -0.41
C PRO A 327 15.23 22.56 -0.13
N GLY A 328 14.69 21.60 -0.87
CA GLY A 328 15.00 20.18 -0.69
C GLY A 328 16.40 19.84 -1.17
N ASP A 329 17.12 19.01 -0.41
CA ASP A 329 18.48 18.55 -0.70
C ASP A 329 18.53 17.09 -1.20
N ASN A 330 17.42 16.36 -1.11
CA ASN A 330 17.32 14.98 -1.57
C ASN A 330 16.59 14.89 -2.93
N HIS A 331 17.33 14.61 -3.99
CA HIS A 331 16.81 14.46 -5.35
C HIS A 331 16.83 13.01 -5.85
N TYR A 332 17.14 12.04 -4.99
CA TYR A 332 17.07 10.63 -5.32
C TYR A 332 15.62 10.18 -5.48
N ASN A 333 15.36 9.47 -6.56
CA ASN A 333 14.10 8.78 -6.75
C ASN A 333 14.02 7.56 -5.81
N CYS A 334 12.80 7.12 -5.50
CA CYS A 334 12.63 5.89 -4.73
C CYS A 334 13.23 4.70 -5.50
N PRO A 335 13.67 3.63 -4.82
CA PRO A 335 14.29 2.46 -5.48
C PRO A 335 13.47 1.85 -6.60
N VAL A 336 12.13 1.93 -6.51
CA VAL A 336 11.22 1.45 -7.55
C VAL A 336 11.35 2.31 -8.81
N VAL A 337 11.28 3.63 -8.70
CA VAL A 337 11.43 4.53 -9.87
C VAL A 337 12.83 4.40 -10.45
N ALA A 338 13.86 4.30 -9.59
CA ALA A 338 15.25 4.27 -10.01
C ALA A 338 15.61 3.09 -10.91
N SER A 339 14.93 1.93 -10.79
CA SER A 339 15.34 0.70 -11.47
C SER A 339 14.22 -0.25 -11.88
N TYR A 340 12.96 0.18 -11.83
CA TYR A 340 11.84 -0.73 -12.06
C TYR A 340 11.74 -1.27 -13.48
N ALA A 341 12.29 -0.55 -14.46
CA ALA A 341 12.37 -1.03 -15.84
C ALA A 341 13.13 -2.37 -15.97
N GLU A 342 14.14 -2.60 -15.13
CA GLU A 342 14.84 -3.90 -15.03
C GLU A 342 13.91 -5.02 -14.56
N ASN A 343 13.05 -4.74 -13.58
CA ASN A 343 12.04 -5.70 -13.11
C ASN A 343 11.01 -6.02 -14.20
N ILE A 344 10.56 -5.02 -14.96
CA ILE A 344 9.65 -5.21 -16.09
C ILE A 344 10.28 -6.16 -17.12
N ARG A 345 11.52 -5.89 -17.53
CA ARG A 345 12.24 -6.73 -18.49
C ARG A 345 12.39 -8.18 -18.02
N ALA A 346 12.68 -8.37 -16.73
CA ALA A 346 12.91 -9.69 -16.15
C ALA A 346 11.62 -10.50 -15.97
N ASN A 347 10.47 -9.86 -15.76
CA ASN A 347 9.22 -10.54 -15.35
C ASN A 347 8.12 -10.52 -16.41
N MET A 348 8.30 -9.83 -17.55
CA MET A 348 7.30 -9.78 -18.62
C MET A 348 7.77 -10.56 -19.85
N ASP A 349 7.48 -11.85 -19.89
CA ASP A 349 7.86 -12.74 -20.99
C ASP A 349 7.31 -12.30 -22.34
N VAL A 350 6.18 -11.61 -22.37
CA VAL A 350 5.55 -11.04 -23.56
C VAL A 350 6.51 -10.13 -24.35
N LEU A 351 7.46 -9.48 -23.70
CA LEU A 351 8.46 -8.64 -24.37
C LEU A 351 9.35 -9.50 -25.28
N ARG A 352 9.74 -10.70 -24.83
CA ARG A 352 10.54 -11.65 -25.64
C ARG A 352 9.66 -12.35 -26.65
N GLU A 353 8.50 -12.86 -26.25
CA GLU A 353 7.59 -13.63 -27.12
C GLU A 353 7.12 -12.83 -28.34
N LYS A 354 6.91 -11.52 -28.17
CA LYS A 354 6.47 -10.62 -29.24
C LYS A 354 7.59 -9.82 -29.87
N ASN A 355 8.86 -10.12 -29.57
CA ASN A 355 10.03 -9.38 -30.04
C ASN A 355 9.88 -7.85 -29.86
N ILE A 356 9.50 -7.43 -28.65
CA ILE A 356 9.43 -6.02 -28.29
C ILE A 356 10.83 -5.52 -27.99
N GLU A 357 11.27 -4.50 -28.67
CA GLU A 357 12.48 -3.74 -28.33
C GLU A 357 12.20 -2.87 -27.10
N PHE A 358 12.67 -3.34 -25.93
CA PHE A 358 12.45 -2.66 -24.65
C PHE A 358 13.71 -1.92 -24.24
N LEU A 359 13.66 -0.60 -24.37
CA LEU A 359 14.77 0.32 -24.07
C LEU A 359 14.65 0.82 -22.63
N GLN A 360 15.61 0.45 -21.78
CA GLN A 360 15.60 0.74 -20.33
C GLN A 360 16.92 1.35 -19.82
N PRO A 361 17.46 2.38 -20.48
CA PRO A 361 18.74 2.93 -20.08
C PRO A 361 18.71 3.57 -18.70
N PHE A 362 19.85 3.52 -17.98
CA PHE A 362 20.06 4.35 -16.80
C PHE A 362 20.51 5.74 -17.23
N LEU A 363 19.69 6.74 -16.92
CA LEU A 363 19.86 8.10 -17.40
C LEU A 363 19.94 9.13 -16.26
N PRO A 364 20.91 10.06 -16.29
CA PRO A 364 21.07 11.13 -15.30
C PRO A 364 20.30 12.38 -15.75
N LEU A 365 19.08 12.57 -15.23
CA LEU A 365 18.28 13.77 -15.53
C LEU A 365 18.88 15.07 -14.97
N ASP A 366 19.72 14.97 -13.96
CA ASP A 366 20.38 16.08 -13.27
C ASP A 366 21.57 16.66 -14.04
N ASP A 367 22.17 15.89 -14.95
CA ASP A 367 23.35 16.31 -15.74
C ASP A 367 23.06 16.26 -17.24
N LYS A 368 22.76 17.42 -17.83
CA LYS A 368 22.43 17.56 -19.26
C LYS A 368 23.52 17.03 -20.19
N LYS A 369 24.80 17.23 -19.85
CA LYS A 369 25.93 16.78 -20.67
C LYS A 369 26.03 15.28 -20.67
N ARG A 370 26.03 14.69 -19.49
CA ARG A 370 26.09 13.25 -19.30
C ARG A 370 24.85 12.55 -19.85
N MET A 371 23.68 13.21 -19.77
CA MET A 371 22.43 12.72 -20.37
C MET A 371 22.58 12.53 -21.88
N VAL A 372 23.12 13.53 -22.59
CA VAL A 372 23.36 13.43 -24.05
C VAL A 372 24.36 12.32 -24.37
N GLU A 373 25.40 12.15 -23.55
CA GLU A 373 26.38 11.08 -23.73
C GLU A 373 25.75 9.71 -23.59
N ARG A 374 24.98 9.49 -22.50
CA ARG A 374 24.27 8.24 -22.25
C ARG A 374 23.21 7.94 -23.32
N LEU A 375 22.41 8.92 -23.72
CA LEU A 375 21.45 8.74 -24.80
C LEU A 375 22.12 8.39 -26.13
N PHE A 376 23.29 8.95 -26.40
CA PHE A 376 24.04 8.60 -27.59
C PHE A 376 24.63 7.18 -27.53
N GLU A 377 25.13 6.76 -26.38
CA GLU A 377 25.60 5.39 -26.16
C GLU A 377 24.49 4.36 -26.39
N GLU A 378 23.29 4.64 -25.91
CA GLU A 378 22.14 3.73 -25.95
C GLU A 378 21.39 3.75 -27.30
N LEU A 379 21.22 4.92 -27.91
CA LEU A 379 20.39 5.10 -29.11
C LEU A 379 21.18 5.41 -30.36
N GLY A 380 22.40 5.98 -30.24
CA GLY A 380 23.14 6.49 -31.38
C GLY A 380 23.38 5.47 -32.47
N THR A 381 24.03 4.36 -32.12
CA THR A 381 24.39 3.32 -33.09
C THR A 381 23.18 2.51 -33.54
N SER A 382 22.30 2.11 -32.59
CA SER A 382 21.12 1.28 -32.85
C SER A 382 20.09 1.97 -33.75
N GLU A 383 19.95 3.30 -33.61
CA GLU A 383 18.97 4.11 -34.33
C GLU A 383 19.59 4.93 -35.48
N GLY A 384 20.90 4.84 -35.70
CA GLY A 384 21.59 5.64 -36.70
C GLY A 384 21.51 7.15 -36.43
N LEU A 385 21.57 7.55 -35.15
CA LEU A 385 21.49 8.94 -34.71
C LEU A 385 22.89 9.51 -34.46
N SER A 386 23.14 10.72 -34.92
CA SER A 386 24.34 11.46 -34.57
C SER A 386 24.23 12.05 -33.14
N LYS A 387 25.39 12.26 -32.50
CA LYS A 387 25.46 12.95 -31.21
C LYS A 387 24.86 14.38 -31.27
N GLY A 388 24.91 15.01 -32.42
CA GLY A 388 24.32 16.35 -32.69
C GLY A 388 22.80 16.30 -32.61
N GLU A 389 22.16 15.39 -33.34
CA GLU A 389 20.69 15.21 -33.31
C GLU A 389 20.18 14.91 -31.90
N ILE A 390 20.83 13.99 -31.18
CA ILE A 390 20.48 13.68 -29.81
C ILE A 390 20.63 14.87 -28.87
N LYS A 391 21.70 15.66 -29.04
CA LYS A 391 21.92 16.87 -28.26
C LYS A 391 20.84 17.92 -28.49
N GLU A 392 20.49 18.18 -29.75
CA GLU A 392 19.44 19.15 -30.11
C GLU A 392 18.08 18.71 -29.56
N ALA A 393 17.72 17.44 -29.74
CA ALA A 393 16.48 16.89 -29.20
C ALA A 393 16.44 16.93 -27.66
N ALA A 394 17.54 16.62 -26.98
CA ALA A 394 17.62 16.67 -25.50
C ALA A 394 17.51 18.12 -25.00
N LEU A 395 18.17 19.08 -25.64
CA LEU A 395 18.07 20.49 -25.25
C LEU A 395 16.66 21.04 -25.43
N ALA A 396 15.99 20.68 -26.54
CA ALA A 396 14.57 21.02 -26.73
C ALA A 396 13.68 20.43 -25.66
N ALA A 397 13.93 19.17 -25.27
CA ALA A 397 13.18 18.49 -24.21
C ALA A 397 13.39 19.11 -22.81
N TYR A 398 14.60 19.60 -22.51
CA TYR A 398 14.86 20.33 -21.26
C TYR A 398 14.25 21.74 -21.22
N ALA A 399 13.91 22.31 -22.36
CA ALA A 399 13.28 23.62 -22.43
C ALA A 399 11.75 23.57 -22.25
N GLU A 400 11.14 22.41 -22.52
CA GLU A 400 9.70 22.15 -22.31
C GLU A 400 9.38 21.91 -20.84
#